data_a68d7d84a4199535c8f94ca3bb3d4247
#
_entry.id   a68d7d84a4199535c8f94ca3bb3d4247
#
_cell.length_a   1.000
_cell.length_b   1.000
_cell.length_c   1.000
_cell.angle_alpha   90.00
_cell.angle_beta   90.00
_cell.angle_gamma   90.00
#
_symmetry.space_group_name_H-M   'P 1'
#
loop_
_entity.id
_entity.type
_entity.pdbx_description
1 polymer ?
#
loop_
_entity_poly.entity_id
_entity_poly.type
_entity_poly.pdbx_seq_one_letter_code
_entity_poly.pdbx_strand_id
1 'polypeptide(L)'
;IWQNIAPLAGIALDPKGDTIMLQPFPVADPSMVDVDADADIEWVKKVIVAVRNVRGEMNISPAKALPIYLARGDATDKRRLDENRQFVSKLASLESITWLENPAEAPLCATALAGHLEILVPMAGIIDVTVELSRLDREINKISIEVSKLSGKLSNAKFADKAPAEVVEKERRKLEDLE
;
A
#
# COMPACT_ATOMS: atom_id res chain seq x y z
N ILE A 1 -21.56 -7.84 22.18
CA ILE A 1 -20.22 -7.26 22.38
C ILE A 1 -20.21 -6.44 23.69
N TRP A 2 -21.06 -5.41 23.87
CA TRP A 2 -21.06 -4.54 25.06
C TRP A 2 -21.18 -5.32 26.37
N GLN A 3 -22.13 -6.22 26.48
CA GLN A 3 -22.36 -7.04 27.65
C GLN A 3 -21.20 -7.94 28.08
N ASN A 4 -20.28 -8.23 27.13
CA ASN A 4 -19.07 -9.01 27.40
C ASN A 4 -17.86 -8.12 27.74
N ILE A 5 -17.85 -6.88 27.26
CA ILE A 5 -16.71 -5.96 27.43
C ILE A 5 -16.90 -5.07 28.66
N ALA A 6 -18.09 -4.58 28.91
CA ALA A 6 -18.36 -3.64 30.01
C ALA A 6 -17.92 -4.15 31.39
N PRO A 7 -18.16 -5.42 31.76
CA PRO A 7 -17.65 -5.95 33.02
C PRO A 7 -16.13 -5.98 33.12
N LEU A 8 -15.44 -6.20 31.98
CA LEU A 8 -13.96 -6.16 31.90
C LEU A 8 -13.41 -4.75 32.10
N ALA A 9 -14.21 -3.73 31.76
CA ALA A 9 -13.92 -2.32 32.02
C ALA A 9 -14.40 -1.84 33.39
N GLY A 10 -14.81 -2.74 34.27
CA GLY A 10 -15.32 -2.41 35.63
C GLY A 10 -16.71 -1.80 35.66
N ILE A 11 -17.47 -1.86 34.56
CA ILE A 11 -18.83 -1.33 34.47
C ILE A 11 -19.80 -2.43 34.87
N ALA A 12 -20.53 -2.22 35.97
CA ALA A 12 -21.58 -3.13 36.40
C ALA A 12 -22.78 -2.97 35.47
N LEU A 13 -23.23 -4.07 34.87
CA LEU A 13 -24.41 -4.09 34.00
C LEU A 13 -25.64 -4.59 34.75
N ASP A 14 -26.79 -3.94 34.55
CA ASP A 14 -28.10 -4.51 34.95
C ASP A 14 -28.46 -5.64 33.93
N PRO A 15 -28.73 -6.87 34.42
CA PRO A 15 -29.12 -7.98 33.57
C PRO A 15 -30.40 -7.74 32.75
N LYS A 16 -31.18 -6.73 33.11
CA LYS A 16 -32.47 -6.41 32.49
C LYS A 16 -32.46 -5.41 31.35
N GLY A 17 -31.31 -4.92 30.92
CA GLY A 17 -31.34 -4.11 29.72
C GLY A 17 -30.33 -2.99 29.57
N ASP A 18 -29.21 -3.01 30.28
CA ASP A 18 -28.16 -2.04 30.02
C ASP A 18 -27.58 -2.22 28.61
N THR A 19 -27.77 -1.19 27.82
CA THR A 19 -27.20 -1.13 26.47
C THR A 19 -26.16 -0.01 26.39
N ILE A 20 -25.19 -0.14 25.47
CA ILE A 20 -24.22 0.89 25.20
C ILE A 20 -24.86 2.23 24.80
N MET A 21 -26.06 2.18 24.25
CA MET A 21 -26.81 3.37 23.83
C MET A 21 -27.31 4.24 24.99
N LEU A 22 -27.43 3.68 26.18
CA LEU A 22 -27.86 4.38 27.40
C LEU A 22 -26.68 4.84 28.26
N GLN A 23 -25.48 4.48 27.87
CA GLN A 23 -24.27 4.89 28.59
C GLN A 23 -23.90 6.35 28.26
N PRO A 24 -23.26 7.05 29.21
CA PRO A 24 -22.76 8.39 28.93
C PRO A 24 -21.77 8.34 27.76
N PHE A 25 -21.80 9.37 26.91
CA PHE A 25 -20.83 9.49 25.81
C PHE A 25 -19.42 9.55 26.39
N PRO A 26 -18.46 8.78 25.84
CA PRO A 26 -17.09 8.76 26.35
C PRO A 26 -16.45 10.15 26.28
N VAL A 27 -15.86 10.58 27.38
CA VAL A 27 -15.07 11.81 27.46
C VAL A 27 -13.61 11.39 27.41
N ALA A 28 -12.83 12.08 26.55
CA ALA A 28 -11.39 11.81 26.44
C ALA A 28 -10.69 12.13 27.78
N ASP A 29 -9.92 11.17 28.27
CA ASP A 29 -9.07 11.34 29.43
C ASP A 29 -7.61 11.47 28.98
N PRO A 30 -7.00 12.68 29.03
CA PRO A 30 -5.63 12.88 28.63
C PRO A 30 -4.60 12.04 29.40
N SER A 31 -4.95 11.60 30.63
CA SER A 31 -4.04 10.74 31.42
C SER A 31 -3.91 9.33 30.90
N MET A 32 -4.84 8.92 30.02
CA MET A 32 -4.84 7.60 29.36
C MET A 32 -4.04 7.60 28.05
N VAL A 33 -3.53 8.75 27.62
CA VAL A 33 -2.73 8.84 26.40
C VAL A 33 -1.31 8.33 26.66
N ASP A 34 -0.96 7.23 26.02
CA ASP A 34 0.39 6.68 26.00
C ASP A 34 1.11 7.11 24.71
N VAL A 35 1.98 8.09 24.84
CA VAL A 35 2.71 8.70 23.71
C VAL A 35 3.67 7.69 23.07
N ASP A 36 4.25 6.80 23.86
CA ASP A 36 5.20 5.79 23.35
C ASP A 36 4.46 4.72 22.57
N ALA A 37 3.32 4.24 23.08
CA ALA A 37 2.47 3.30 22.36
C ALA A 37 1.93 3.89 21.06
N ASP A 38 1.55 5.18 21.04
CA ASP A 38 1.12 5.87 19.83
C ASP A 38 2.25 5.92 18.79
N ALA A 39 3.46 6.29 19.23
CA ALA A 39 4.65 6.33 18.37
C ALA A 39 5.00 4.93 17.79
N ASP A 40 4.85 3.89 18.58
CA ASP A 40 5.09 2.50 18.16
C ASP A 40 4.08 2.04 17.12
N ILE A 41 2.80 2.35 17.31
CA ILE A 41 1.73 2.04 16.34
C ILE A 41 1.89 2.85 15.05
N GLU A 42 2.25 4.13 15.14
CA GLU A 42 2.55 4.94 13.94
C GLU A 42 3.74 4.35 13.15
N TRP A 43 4.75 3.83 13.82
CA TRP A 43 5.86 3.13 13.17
C TRP A 43 5.37 1.86 12.45
N VAL A 44 4.56 1.03 13.09
CA VAL A 44 3.96 -0.16 12.49
C VAL A 44 3.17 0.19 11.23
N LYS A 45 2.34 1.25 11.30
CA LYS A 45 1.57 1.76 10.16
C LYS A 45 2.48 2.17 9.00
N LYS A 46 3.56 2.90 9.28
CA LYS A 46 4.53 3.34 8.25
C LYS A 46 5.17 2.14 7.53
N VAL A 47 5.60 1.13 8.27
CA VAL A 47 6.19 -0.09 7.69
C VAL A 47 5.17 -0.82 6.81
N ILE A 48 3.94 -1.02 7.30
CA ILE A 48 2.88 -1.68 6.53
C ILE A 48 2.55 -0.92 5.25
N VAL A 49 2.42 0.40 5.33
CA VAL A 49 2.14 1.26 4.16
C VAL A 49 3.28 1.20 3.16
N ALA A 50 4.52 1.26 3.60
CA ALA A 50 5.68 1.17 2.72
C ALA A 50 5.71 -0.17 1.94
N VAL A 51 5.47 -1.30 2.61
CA VAL A 51 5.35 -2.61 1.94
C VAL A 51 4.19 -2.63 0.94
N ARG A 52 3.03 -2.06 1.30
CA ARG A 52 1.87 -2.01 0.39
C ARG A 52 2.12 -1.15 -0.84
N ASN A 53 2.86 -0.06 -0.70
CA ASN A 53 3.25 0.80 -1.81
C ASN A 53 4.14 0.02 -2.80
N VAL A 54 5.19 -0.66 -2.31
CA VAL A 54 6.03 -1.53 -3.16
C VAL A 54 5.19 -2.59 -3.87
N ARG A 55 4.21 -3.21 -3.17
CA ARG A 55 3.30 -4.17 -3.81
C ARG A 55 2.51 -3.54 -4.94
N GLY A 56 2.00 -2.32 -4.74
CA GLY A 56 1.25 -1.58 -5.76
C GLY A 56 2.11 -1.23 -6.97
N GLU A 57 3.31 -0.68 -6.73
CA GLU A 57 4.26 -0.30 -7.78
C GLU A 57 4.72 -1.50 -8.62
N MET A 58 4.94 -2.63 -7.96
CA MET A 58 5.39 -3.86 -8.61
C MET A 58 4.24 -4.79 -9.03
N ASN A 59 3.00 -4.36 -8.89
CA ASN A 59 1.79 -5.13 -9.23
C ASN A 59 1.77 -6.55 -8.60
N ILE A 60 2.22 -6.65 -7.33
CA ILE A 60 2.27 -7.91 -6.59
C ILE A 60 0.91 -8.16 -5.92
N SER A 61 0.34 -9.35 -6.14
CA SER A 61 -0.93 -9.74 -5.52
C SER A 61 -0.89 -9.58 -3.99
N PRO A 62 -1.92 -8.99 -3.36
CA PRO A 62 -2.02 -8.90 -1.90
C PRO A 62 -2.02 -10.27 -1.19
N ALA A 63 -2.46 -11.32 -1.88
CA ALA A 63 -2.50 -12.68 -1.34
C ALA A 63 -1.14 -13.39 -1.34
N LYS A 64 -0.15 -12.89 -2.11
CA LYS A 64 1.18 -13.48 -2.16
C LYS A 64 1.98 -13.06 -0.94
N ALA A 65 2.39 -14.01 -0.11
CA ALA A 65 3.30 -13.73 1.00
C ALA A 65 4.68 -13.32 0.47
N LEU A 66 5.30 -12.31 1.09
CA LEU A 66 6.59 -11.76 0.68
C LEU A 66 7.60 -11.87 1.81
N PRO A 67 8.83 -12.30 1.52
CA PRO A 67 9.96 -12.04 2.40
C PRO A 67 10.35 -10.56 2.29
N ILE A 68 10.76 -9.95 3.40
CA ILE A 68 11.35 -8.62 3.41
C ILE A 68 12.62 -8.61 4.24
N TYR A 69 13.52 -7.68 3.92
CA TYR A 69 14.65 -7.32 4.75
C TYR A 69 14.48 -5.90 5.27
N LEU A 70 14.90 -5.68 6.50
CA LEU A 70 14.94 -4.36 7.13
C LEU A 70 16.40 -3.99 7.38
N ALA A 71 16.79 -2.79 7.01
CA ALA A 71 18.15 -2.31 7.13
C ALA A 71 18.19 -0.83 7.55
N ARG A 72 19.34 -0.37 8.04
CA ARG A 72 19.59 1.02 8.48
C ARG A 72 18.67 1.52 9.61
N GLY A 73 17.93 0.64 10.26
CA GLY A 73 17.16 0.98 11.44
C GLY A 73 18.03 1.09 12.68
N ASP A 74 17.52 1.74 13.70
CA ASP A 74 18.15 1.88 15.01
C ASP A 74 17.66 0.83 16.01
N ALA A 75 18.17 0.91 17.26
CA ALA A 75 17.78 0.00 18.34
C ALA A 75 16.27 0.12 18.68
N THR A 76 15.68 1.31 18.50
CA THR A 76 14.26 1.55 18.75
C THR A 76 13.41 0.85 17.67
N ASP A 77 13.84 0.91 16.42
CA ASP A 77 13.17 0.18 15.32
C ASP A 77 13.22 -1.33 15.55
N LYS A 78 14.35 -1.83 16.01
CA LYS A 78 14.51 -3.27 16.31
C LYS A 78 13.59 -3.72 17.44
N ARG A 79 13.52 -2.96 18.55
CA ARG A 79 12.57 -3.20 19.64
C ARG A 79 11.13 -3.21 19.14
N ARG A 80 10.73 -2.17 18.39
CA ARG A 80 9.39 -2.03 17.81
C ARG A 80 9.02 -3.20 16.91
N LEU A 81 9.98 -3.66 16.10
CA LEU A 81 9.79 -4.84 15.27
C LEU A 81 9.55 -6.09 16.13
N ASP A 82 10.36 -6.32 17.15
CA ASP A 82 10.28 -7.52 17.96
C ASP A 82 8.96 -7.60 18.73
N GLU A 83 8.49 -6.47 19.28
CA GLU A 83 7.22 -6.36 19.99
C GLU A 83 5.99 -6.47 19.05
N ASN A 84 6.10 -5.98 17.81
CA ASN A 84 4.98 -5.88 16.88
C ASN A 84 5.09 -6.80 15.65
N ARG A 85 6.05 -7.72 15.64
CA ARG A 85 6.34 -8.62 14.50
C ARG A 85 5.11 -9.32 13.94
N GLN A 86 4.22 -9.80 14.82
CA GLN A 86 3.01 -10.50 14.39
C GLN A 86 2.03 -9.59 13.63
N PHE A 87 1.87 -8.34 14.07
CA PHE A 87 1.01 -7.37 13.40
C PHE A 87 1.57 -7.00 12.04
N VAL A 88 2.87 -6.69 11.97
CA VAL A 88 3.55 -6.36 10.71
C VAL A 88 3.44 -7.52 9.73
N SER A 89 3.75 -8.75 10.15
CA SER A 89 3.69 -9.94 9.29
C SER A 89 2.30 -10.18 8.74
N LYS A 90 1.26 -10.14 9.60
CA LYS A 90 -0.12 -10.40 9.18
C LYS A 90 -0.68 -9.30 8.29
N LEU A 91 -0.51 -8.03 8.69
CA LEU A 91 -1.15 -6.90 8.01
C LEU A 91 -0.46 -6.50 6.69
N ALA A 92 0.82 -6.83 6.55
CA ALA A 92 1.56 -6.66 5.30
C ALA A 92 1.66 -7.97 4.47
N SER A 93 1.06 -9.08 4.93
CA SER A 93 1.12 -10.40 4.29
C SER A 93 2.56 -10.87 4.05
N LEU A 94 3.38 -10.90 5.11
CA LEU A 94 4.79 -11.24 5.01
C LEU A 94 5.03 -12.73 5.33
N GLU A 95 5.88 -13.36 4.53
CA GLU A 95 6.39 -14.70 4.76
C GLU A 95 7.48 -14.69 5.85
N SER A 96 8.40 -13.74 5.74
CA SER A 96 9.50 -13.56 6.68
C SER A 96 9.93 -12.10 6.78
N ILE A 97 10.51 -11.74 7.94
CA ILE A 97 11.13 -10.44 8.17
C ILE A 97 12.55 -10.73 8.68
N THR A 98 13.56 -10.30 7.95
CA THR A 98 14.97 -10.46 8.30
C THR A 98 15.59 -9.09 8.53
N TRP A 99 16.26 -8.93 9.67
CA TRP A 99 17.05 -7.72 9.94
C TRP A 99 18.45 -7.88 9.38
N LEU A 100 18.91 -6.91 8.58
CA LEU A 100 20.27 -6.87 8.04
C LEU A 100 21.07 -5.76 8.72
N GLU A 101 22.24 -6.12 9.23
CA GLU A 101 23.19 -5.15 9.75
C GLU A 101 23.88 -4.39 8.58
N ASN A 102 24.10 -5.08 7.46
CA ASN A 102 24.67 -4.49 6.28
C ASN A 102 23.69 -4.61 5.08
N PRO A 103 23.17 -3.49 4.55
CA PRO A 103 22.27 -3.51 3.40
C PRO A 103 22.85 -4.15 2.14
N ALA A 104 24.18 -4.16 2.00
CA ALA A 104 24.86 -4.77 0.84
C ALA A 104 24.71 -6.31 0.77
N GLU A 105 24.27 -6.94 1.85
CA GLU A 105 24.00 -8.39 1.89
C GLU A 105 22.63 -8.72 1.26
N ALA A 106 21.79 -7.72 1.05
CA ALA A 106 20.51 -7.94 0.41
C ALA A 106 20.69 -8.31 -1.07
N PRO A 107 19.88 -9.23 -1.60
CA PRO A 107 19.82 -9.47 -3.05
C PRO A 107 19.29 -8.22 -3.77
N LEU A 108 19.11 -8.31 -5.09
CA LEU A 108 18.45 -7.24 -5.83
C LEU A 108 17.02 -7.04 -5.29
N CYS A 109 16.76 -5.89 -4.69
CA CYS A 109 15.52 -5.55 -4.01
C CYS A 109 14.89 -4.26 -4.57
N ALA A 110 13.57 -4.18 -4.49
CA ALA A 110 12.89 -2.90 -4.47
C ALA A 110 13.00 -2.30 -3.06
N THR A 111 13.25 -1.01 -2.97
CA THR A 111 13.48 -0.31 -1.70
C THR A 111 12.35 0.65 -1.41
N ALA A 112 11.82 0.61 -0.19
CA ALA A 112 10.95 1.63 0.36
C ALA A 112 11.50 2.14 1.69
N LEU A 113 11.06 3.33 2.10
CA LEU A 113 11.50 3.97 3.33
C LEU A 113 10.35 4.14 4.32
N ALA A 114 10.59 3.82 5.57
CA ALA A 114 9.74 4.19 6.70
C ALA A 114 10.56 5.06 7.68
N GLY A 115 10.58 6.38 7.42
CA GLY A 115 11.55 7.27 8.05
C GLY A 115 12.95 7.01 7.53
N HIS A 116 13.88 6.62 8.40
CA HIS A 116 15.25 6.23 8.05
C HIS A 116 15.41 4.71 7.83
N LEU A 117 14.41 3.92 8.26
CA LEU A 117 14.42 2.46 8.08
C LEU A 117 14.23 2.11 6.60
N GLU A 118 15.14 1.32 6.05
CA GLU A 118 15.02 0.77 4.69
C GLU A 118 14.28 -0.57 4.73
N ILE A 119 13.26 -0.67 3.89
CA ILE A 119 12.48 -1.89 3.67
C ILE A 119 12.82 -2.40 2.28
N LEU A 120 13.45 -3.56 2.22
CA LEU A 120 13.98 -4.15 1.01
C LEU A 120 13.12 -5.37 0.66
N VAL A 121 12.48 -5.34 -0.50
CA VAL A 121 11.65 -6.44 -1.01
C VAL A 121 12.40 -7.13 -2.14
N PRO A 122 12.83 -8.40 -1.98
CA PRO A 122 13.56 -9.11 -3.02
C PRO A 122 12.76 -9.21 -4.32
N MET A 123 13.38 -8.92 -5.44
CA MET A 123 12.72 -9.01 -6.74
C MET A 123 12.72 -10.44 -7.30
N ALA A 124 13.71 -11.25 -6.92
CA ALA A 124 13.87 -12.62 -7.40
C ALA A 124 12.71 -13.53 -6.94
N GLY A 125 12.06 -14.21 -7.88
CA GLY A 125 10.95 -15.13 -7.63
C GLY A 125 9.61 -14.48 -7.27
N ILE A 126 9.57 -13.15 -7.16
CA ILE A 126 8.34 -12.41 -6.86
C ILE A 126 7.61 -12.01 -8.13
N ILE A 127 8.36 -11.59 -9.15
CA ILE A 127 7.83 -11.27 -10.46
C ILE A 127 7.93 -12.52 -11.32
N ASP A 128 6.78 -13.04 -11.73
CA ASP A 128 6.76 -13.98 -12.85
C ASP A 128 6.99 -13.15 -14.12
N VAL A 129 8.24 -13.15 -14.58
CA VAL A 129 8.69 -12.36 -15.74
C VAL A 129 7.83 -12.67 -16.97
N THR A 130 7.40 -13.91 -17.15
CA THR A 130 6.56 -14.34 -18.28
C THR A 130 5.16 -13.75 -18.21
N VAL A 131 4.56 -13.76 -17.03
CA VAL A 131 3.24 -13.17 -16.79
C VAL A 131 3.29 -11.66 -16.97
N GLU A 132 4.32 -11.02 -16.44
CA GLU A 132 4.49 -9.56 -16.52
C GLU A 132 4.79 -9.11 -17.97
N LEU A 133 5.65 -9.82 -18.69
CA LEU A 133 5.85 -9.56 -20.12
C LEU A 133 4.56 -9.70 -20.91
N SER A 134 3.77 -10.75 -20.67
CA SER A 134 2.47 -10.95 -21.32
C SER A 134 1.45 -9.84 -20.98
N ARG A 135 1.52 -9.28 -19.77
CA ARG A 135 0.70 -8.13 -19.35
C ARG A 135 1.11 -6.87 -20.08
N LEU A 136 2.41 -6.59 -20.10
CA LEU A 136 2.99 -5.42 -20.79
C LEU A 136 2.72 -5.47 -22.30
N ASP A 137 2.86 -6.62 -22.92
CA ASP A 137 2.53 -6.80 -24.35
C ASP A 137 1.06 -6.47 -24.67
N ARG A 138 0.15 -6.88 -23.78
CA ARG A 138 -1.28 -6.54 -23.94
C ARG A 138 -1.53 -5.04 -23.78
N GLU A 139 -0.85 -4.38 -22.85
CA GLU A 139 -0.96 -2.91 -22.68
C GLU A 139 -0.37 -2.17 -23.87
N ILE A 140 0.82 -2.55 -24.33
CA ILE A 140 1.44 -1.98 -25.54
C ILE A 140 0.50 -2.14 -26.73
N ASN A 141 -0.07 -3.32 -26.95
CA ASN A 141 -0.99 -3.56 -28.03
C ASN A 141 -2.26 -2.67 -27.93
N LYS A 142 -2.81 -2.49 -26.72
CA LYS A 142 -3.97 -1.59 -26.53
C LYS A 142 -3.62 -0.14 -26.87
N ILE A 143 -2.51 0.36 -26.35
CA ILE A 143 -2.04 1.73 -26.60
C ILE A 143 -1.76 1.90 -28.10
N SER A 144 -1.07 0.98 -28.75
CA SER A 144 -0.74 0.98 -30.15
C SER A 144 -2.00 1.05 -31.04
N ILE A 145 -3.05 0.29 -30.71
CA ILE A 145 -4.34 0.35 -31.40
C ILE A 145 -5.01 1.72 -31.18
N GLU A 146 -4.91 2.28 -29.99
CA GLU A 146 -5.51 3.58 -29.69
C GLU A 146 -4.78 4.71 -30.40
N VAL A 147 -3.46 4.72 -30.41
CA VAL A 147 -2.60 5.63 -31.20
C VAL A 147 -2.94 5.55 -32.68
N SER A 148 -3.04 4.34 -33.23
CA SER A 148 -3.37 4.14 -34.65
C SER A 148 -4.77 4.69 -35.00
N LYS A 149 -5.74 4.51 -34.10
CA LYS A 149 -7.12 5.05 -34.27
C LYS A 149 -7.14 6.57 -34.21
N LEU A 150 -6.42 7.18 -33.27
CA LEU A 150 -6.33 8.61 -33.10
C LEU A 150 -5.61 9.27 -34.29
N SER A 151 -4.47 8.71 -34.67
CA SER A 151 -3.69 9.14 -35.84
C SER A 151 -4.53 9.03 -37.11
N GLY A 152 -5.23 7.89 -37.32
CA GLY A 152 -6.16 7.74 -38.47
C GLY A 152 -7.32 8.70 -38.47
N LYS A 153 -7.86 9.06 -37.29
CA LYS A 153 -8.89 10.11 -37.20
C LYS A 153 -8.35 11.49 -37.56
N LEU A 154 -7.18 11.84 -37.00
CA LEU A 154 -6.58 13.17 -37.21
C LEU A 154 -6.05 13.36 -38.63
N SER A 155 -5.62 12.29 -39.31
CA SER A 155 -5.21 12.33 -40.73
C SER A 155 -6.40 12.38 -41.72
N ASN A 156 -7.62 12.12 -41.23
CA ASN A 156 -8.80 12.20 -42.08
C ASN A 156 -9.24 13.66 -42.27
N ALA A 157 -9.00 14.22 -43.45
CA ALA A 157 -9.37 15.60 -43.79
C ALA A 157 -10.85 15.91 -43.52
N LYS A 158 -11.77 14.95 -43.75
CA LYS A 158 -13.21 15.15 -43.47
C LYS A 158 -13.51 15.31 -41.98
N PHE A 159 -12.70 14.72 -41.12
CA PHE A 159 -12.84 14.88 -39.69
C PHE A 159 -12.21 16.21 -39.23
N ALA A 160 -11.01 16.52 -39.70
CA ALA A 160 -10.31 17.76 -39.36
C ALA A 160 -11.08 19.03 -39.78
N ASP A 161 -11.77 18.98 -40.94
CA ASP A 161 -12.53 20.12 -41.49
C ASP A 161 -13.95 20.26 -40.90
N LYS A 162 -14.56 19.16 -40.42
CA LYS A 162 -15.96 19.16 -39.96
C LYS A 162 -16.12 19.09 -38.44
N ALA A 163 -15.12 18.62 -37.70
CA ALA A 163 -15.19 18.56 -36.27
C ALA A 163 -14.90 19.94 -35.63
N PRO A 164 -15.56 20.28 -34.52
CA PRO A 164 -15.23 21.47 -33.75
C PRO A 164 -13.75 21.50 -33.38
N ALA A 165 -13.09 22.67 -33.49
CA ALA A 165 -11.67 22.84 -33.23
C ALA A 165 -11.25 22.31 -31.85
N GLU A 166 -12.12 22.48 -30.85
CA GLU A 166 -11.92 21.98 -29.48
C GLU A 166 -11.79 20.43 -29.41
N VAL A 167 -12.56 19.71 -30.22
CA VAL A 167 -12.55 18.25 -30.30
C VAL A 167 -11.26 17.77 -30.98
N VAL A 168 -10.87 18.44 -32.07
CA VAL A 168 -9.61 18.11 -32.78
C VAL A 168 -8.40 18.33 -31.85
N GLU A 169 -8.39 19.41 -31.10
CA GLU A 169 -7.29 19.73 -30.16
C GLU A 169 -7.25 18.74 -29.01
N LYS A 170 -8.41 18.33 -28.50
CA LYS A 170 -8.49 17.28 -27.45
C LYS A 170 -7.94 15.94 -27.91
N GLU A 171 -8.26 15.53 -29.14
CA GLU A 171 -7.76 14.27 -29.71
C GLU A 171 -6.22 14.37 -30.01
N ARG A 172 -5.71 15.55 -30.36
CA ARG A 172 -4.25 15.77 -30.50
C ARG A 172 -3.51 15.62 -29.20
N ARG A 173 -3.97 16.29 -28.15
CA ARG A 173 -3.34 16.16 -26.82
C ARG A 173 -3.36 14.73 -26.34
N LYS A 174 -4.48 14.03 -26.57
CA LYS A 174 -4.57 12.62 -26.20
C LYS A 174 -3.59 11.74 -26.98
N LEU A 175 -3.30 12.05 -28.24
CA LEU A 175 -2.30 11.35 -29.04
C LEU A 175 -0.88 11.63 -28.48
N GLU A 176 -0.58 12.89 -28.18
CA GLU A 176 0.71 13.32 -27.60
C GLU A 176 0.96 12.71 -26.23
N ASP A 177 -0.07 12.53 -25.40
CA ASP A 177 0.02 11.86 -24.08
C ASP A 177 0.26 10.35 -24.19
N LEU A 178 -0.04 9.72 -25.33
CA LEU A 178 0.09 8.28 -25.55
C LEU A 178 1.36 7.90 -26.33
N GLU A 179 2.06 8.83 -26.95
CA GLU A 179 3.34 8.66 -27.67
C GLU A 179 4.54 8.87 -26.72
#